data_2dbbd813a69d627f8ff2ec1edab68087
#
_entry.id   2dbbd813a69d627f8ff2ec1edab68087
#
_cell.length_a   1.000
_cell.length_b   1.000
_cell.length_c   1.000
_cell.angle_alpha   90.00
_cell.angle_beta   90.00
_cell.angle_gamma   90.00
#
_symmetry.space_group_name_H-M   'P 1'
#
loop_
_entity.id
_entity.type
_entity.pdbx_description
1 polymer ?
#
loop_
_entity_poly.entity_id
_entity_poly.type
_entity_poly.pdbx_seq_one_letter_code
_entity_poly.pdbx_strand_id
1 'polypeptide(L)'
;MRRSIIGLTLLILLLDLCLFPASTTLAADKYAIDPVHCHIGFSVKHLVINNIRGRFNEYSGAIVYDEQDITKSSVEVTIKATSINTDFKFRDDHLRAPDFFDVAKYPEITFKSTRIEKRGAAYAAVGIFTLHGVAKEIVLPFKVNGKSSFQGETHLGAEATIVIDRRDFGMTWNATLESGGLVVGNDVTIELNIEAVKK
;
A
#
# COMPACT_ATOMS: atom_id res chain seq x y z
N MET A 1 21.23 24.18 89.35
CA MET A 1 20.84 24.87 88.10
C MET A 1 21.29 24.01 86.89
N ARG A 2 20.33 23.26 86.27
CA ARG A 2 20.58 22.43 85.12
C ARG A 2 19.92 23.09 83.91
N ARG A 3 20.71 23.49 82.92
CA ARG A 3 20.20 24.02 81.61
C ARG A 3 19.98 22.87 80.70
N SER A 4 18.74 22.61 80.28
CA SER A 4 18.40 21.72 79.22
C SER A 4 18.63 22.40 77.84
N ILE A 5 19.39 21.75 76.95
CA ILE A 5 19.54 22.16 75.58
C ILE A 5 18.63 21.26 74.74
N ILE A 6 17.61 21.88 74.13
CA ILE A 6 16.64 21.24 73.24
C ILE A 6 17.31 21.26 71.85
N GLY A 7 17.72 20.10 71.40
CA GLY A 7 18.22 19.92 70.02
C GLY A 7 17.09 19.90 69.01
N LEU A 8 17.05 20.85 68.10
CA LEU A 8 16.12 20.93 66.98
C LEU A 8 16.65 20.12 65.79
N THR A 9 16.15 18.91 65.57
CA THR A 9 16.50 18.06 64.45
C THR A 9 15.70 18.50 63.24
N LEU A 10 16.37 19.16 62.28
CA LEU A 10 15.76 19.58 61.01
C LEU A 10 15.72 18.36 60.05
N LEU A 11 14.54 17.80 59.83
CA LEU A 11 14.30 16.72 58.88
C LEU A 11 14.17 17.31 57.47
N ILE A 12 15.25 17.22 56.68
CA ILE A 12 15.23 17.60 55.24
C ILE A 12 14.58 16.47 54.46
N LEU A 13 13.32 16.67 54.02
CA LEU A 13 12.63 15.78 53.09
C LEU A 13 13.16 16.07 51.68
N LEU A 14 14.06 15.24 51.16
CA LEU A 14 14.48 15.24 49.76
C LEU A 14 13.33 14.71 48.90
N LEU A 15 12.65 15.62 48.20
CA LEU A 15 11.63 15.29 47.21
C LEU A 15 12.39 14.96 45.92
N ASP A 16 12.64 13.66 45.66
CA ASP A 16 13.16 13.15 44.38
C ASP A 16 12.10 13.39 43.30
N LEU A 17 12.24 14.51 42.60
CA LEU A 17 11.44 14.81 41.42
C LEU A 17 11.96 13.92 40.25
N CYS A 18 11.40 12.71 40.13
CA CYS A 18 11.65 11.86 38.96
C CYS A 18 11.17 12.58 37.69
N LEU A 19 12.08 13.29 37.01
CA LEU A 19 11.86 13.75 35.65
C LEU A 19 11.79 12.52 34.75
N PHE A 20 10.59 12.01 34.48
CA PHE A 20 10.37 11.09 33.37
C PHE A 20 10.56 11.89 32.08
N PRO A 21 11.50 11.48 31.20
CA PRO A 21 11.60 12.10 29.89
C PRO A 21 10.27 11.87 29.16
N ALA A 22 9.58 12.94 28.80
CA ALA A 22 8.42 12.87 27.93
C ALA A 22 8.90 12.28 26.61
N SER A 23 8.56 11.01 26.35
CA SER A 23 8.78 10.40 25.03
C SER A 23 7.92 11.19 24.04
N THR A 24 8.54 12.06 23.26
CA THR A 24 7.90 12.69 22.11
C THR A 24 7.61 11.57 21.11
N THR A 25 6.39 11.07 21.09
CA THR A 25 5.90 10.26 19.98
C THR A 25 5.90 11.17 18.75
N LEU A 26 6.88 10.97 17.86
CA LEU A 26 6.82 11.57 16.54
C LEU A 26 5.54 11.04 15.87
N ALA A 27 4.66 11.97 15.47
CA ALA A 27 3.46 11.63 14.75
C ALA A 27 3.85 11.00 13.41
N ALA A 28 3.07 10.01 12.96
CA ALA A 28 3.27 9.40 11.64
C ALA A 28 3.18 10.47 10.53
N ASP A 29 4.12 10.43 9.60
CA ASP A 29 4.19 11.36 8.49
C ASP A 29 3.19 11.00 7.39
N LYS A 30 2.60 12.00 6.75
CA LYS A 30 1.71 11.82 5.61
C LYS A 30 2.46 12.04 4.31
N TYR A 31 2.26 11.13 3.36
CA TYR A 31 2.82 11.19 2.02
C TYR A 31 1.70 11.08 0.99
N ALA A 32 1.78 11.84 -0.10
CA ALA A 32 0.91 11.67 -1.27
C ALA A 32 1.68 10.88 -2.34
N ILE A 33 1.03 9.91 -2.97
CA ILE A 33 1.60 9.15 -4.09
C ILE A 33 1.93 10.13 -5.22
N ASP A 34 3.15 10.03 -5.77
CA ASP A 34 3.59 10.80 -6.92
C ASP A 34 3.35 9.99 -8.21
N PRO A 35 2.33 10.35 -9.02
CA PRO A 35 2.00 9.57 -10.21
C PRO A 35 3.07 9.66 -11.31
N VAL A 36 4.01 10.60 -11.23
CA VAL A 36 5.08 10.76 -12.23
C VAL A 36 6.17 9.70 -12.05
N HIS A 37 6.47 9.34 -10.80
CA HIS A 37 7.56 8.43 -10.47
C HIS A 37 7.09 7.06 -9.97
N CYS A 38 5.80 6.75 -10.15
CA CYS A 38 5.25 5.45 -9.77
C CYS A 38 4.95 4.56 -10.96
N HIS A 39 4.88 3.26 -10.70
CA HIS A 39 4.40 2.26 -11.65
C HIS A 39 3.40 1.33 -10.96
N ILE A 40 2.16 1.31 -11.48
CA ILE A 40 1.14 0.34 -11.10
C ILE A 40 0.89 -0.55 -12.30
N GLY A 41 1.57 -1.70 -12.34
CA GLY A 41 1.59 -2.61 -13.45
C GLY A 41 0.93 -3.96 -13.16
N PHE A 42 0.68 -4.70 -14.21
CA PHE A 42 0.23 -6.08 -14.14
C PHE A 42 0.78 -6.92 -15.28
N SER A 43 0.80 -8.23 -15.06
CA SER A 43 1.08 -9.20 -16.12
C SER A 43 0.14 -10.40 -16.02
N VAL A 44 -0.23 -10.96 -17.18
CA VAL A 44 -1.11 -12.12 -17.30
C VAL A 44 -0.64 -13.04 -18.42
N LYS A 45 -0.78 -14.36 -18.23
CA LYS A 45 -0.48 -15.35 -19.28
C LYS A 45 -1.44 -15.20 -20.46
N HIS A 46 -0.88 -15.25 -21.67
CA HIS A 46 -1.62 -15.27 -22.94
C HIS A 46 -1.20 -16.48 -23.76
N LEU A 47 -2.17 -17.23 -24.27
CA LEU A 47 -1.99 -18.47 -25.02
C LEU A 47 -1.09 -19.50 -24.30
N VAL A 48 -0.99 -19.43 -22.97
CA VAL A 48 -0.12 -20.24 -22.11
C VAL A 48 1.39 -19.99 -22.32
N ILE A 49 1.79 -19.34 -23.40
CA ILE A 49 3.20 -19.23 -23.85
C ILE A 49 3.85 -17.87 -23.59
N ASN A 50 3.06 -16.79 -23.41
CA ASN A 50 3.60 -15.44 -23.27
C ASN A 50 2.96 -14.71 -22.08
N ASN A 51 3.59 -13.64 -21.61
CA ASN A 51 3.03 -12.73 -20.62
C ASN A 51 2.71 -11.40 -21.30
N ILE A 52 1.43 -11.03 -21.32
CA ILE A 52 1.02 -9.66 -21.64
C ILE A 52 1.21 -8.81 -20.40
N ARG A 53 1.83 -7.66 -20.58
CA ARG A 53 1.99 -6.65 -19.53
C ARG A 53 1.13 -5.43 -19.84
N GLY A 54 0.69 -4.77 -18.77
CA GLY A 54 -0.01 -3.51 -18.85
C GLY A 54 0.21 -2.71 -17.58
N ARG A 55 -0.29 -1.49 -17.59
CA ARG A 55 -0.24 -0.56 -16.45
C ARG A 55 -1.49 0.29 -16.40
N PHE A 56 -1.70 0.97 -15.29
CA PHE A 56 -2.64 2.06 -15.16
C PHE A 56 -1.87 3.38 -15.12
N ASN A 57 -2.33 4.38 -15.87
CA ASN A 57 -1.65 5.67 -16.00
C ASN A 57 -2.22 6.75 -15.07
N GLU A 58 -3.42 6.53 -14.48
CA GLU A 58 -4.08 7.51 -13.61
C GLU A 58 -4.45 6.87 -12.27
N TYR A 59 -3.84 7.36 -11.22
CA TYR A 59 -4.07 6.94 -9.86
C TYR A 59 -3.69 8.04 -8.88
N SER A 60 -4.22 7.94 -7.67
CA SER A 60 -3.88 8.79 -6.55
C SER A 60 -3.92 8.00 -5.26
N GLY A 61 -3.32 8.52 -4.21
CA GLY A 61 -3.36 7.85 -2.92
C GLY A 61 -2.55 8.57 -1.87
N ALA A 62 -2.64 8.06 -0.66
CA ALA A 62 -1.91 8.57 0.49
C ALA A 62 -1.33 7.41 1.31
N ILE A 63 -0.17 7.67 1.88
CA ILE A 63 0.49 6.79 2.84
C ILE A 63 0.67 7.58 4.13
N VAL A 64 0.20 7.04 5.24
CA VAL A 64 0.58 7.47 6.57
C VAL A 64 1.70 6.54 7.02
N TYR A 65 2.90 7.07 7.21
CA TYR A 65 4.08 6.26 7.50
C TYR A 65 4.64 6.57 8.88
N ASP A 66 4.63 5.57 9.75
CA ASP A 66 5.30 5.63 11.06
C ASP A 66 6.64 4.89 10.94
N GLU A 67 7.73 5.64 10.96
CA GLU A 67 9.07 5.10 10.81
C GLU A 67 9.55 4.30 12.03
N GLN A 68 9.02 4.62 13.20
CA GLN A 68 9.37 3.94 14.45
C GLN A 68 8.64 2.59 14.58
N ASP A 69 7.41 2.54 14.06
CA ASP A 69 6.58 1.35 14.08
C ASP A 69 5.74 1.26 12.80
N ILE A 70 6.29 0.58 11.79
CA ILE A 70 5.64 0.42 10.48
C ILE A 70 4.23 -0.19 10.62
N THR A 71 3.95 -0.93 11.70
CA THR A 71 2.61 -1.53 11.91
C THR A 71 1.53 -0.48 12.19
N LYS A 72 1.90 0.76 12.54
CA LYS A 72 0.99 1.90 12.70
C LYS A 72 0.78 2.69 11.41
N SER A 73 1.44 2.29 10.34
CA SER A 73 1.27 2.91 9.02
C SER A 73 -0.06 2.48 8.37
N SER A 74 -0.46 3.24 7.35
CA SER A 74 -1.62 2.90 6.53
C SER A 74 -1.44 3.39 5.11
N VAL A 75 -2.18 2.79 4.17
CA VAL A 75 -2.17 3.17 2.76
C VAL A 75 -3.59 3.12 2.19
N GLU A 76 -3.90 4.12 1.36
CA GLU A 76 -5.13 4.18 0.58
C GLU A 76 -4.80 4.62 -0.85
N VAL A 77 -5.30 3.87 -1.84
CA VAL A 77 -5.04 4.11 -3.26
C VAL A 77 -6.33 3.98 -4.05
N THR A 78 -6.53 4.90 -4.99
CA THR A 78 -7.57 4.84 -6.01
C THR A 78 -6.94 4.90 -7.38
N ILE A 79 -7.32 3.97 -8.26
CA ILE A 79 -6.84 3.85 -9.64
C ILE A 79 -8.03 4.03 -10.57
N LYS A 80 -7.90 4.83 -11.62
CA LYS A 80 -8.91 4.94 -12.68
C LYS A 80 -8.80 3.75 -13.62
N ALA A 81 -9.81 2.88 -13.62
CA ALA A 81 -9.84 1.68 -14.47
C ALA A 81 -9.77 2.03 -15.97
N THR A 82 -10.30 3.20 -16.37
CA THR A 82 -10.23 3.72 -17.75
C THR A 82 -8.80 3.98 -18.22
N SER A 83 -7.85 4.19 -17.30
CA SER A 83 -6.46 4.54 -17.62
C SER A 83 -5.59 3.32 -17.97
N ILE A 84 -6.21 2.14 -18.09
CA ILE A 84 -5.50 0.91 -18.48
C ILE A 84 -4.82 1.09 -19.84
N ASN A 85 -3.56 0.67 -19.90
CA ASN A 85 -2.71 0.78 -21.06
C ASN A 85 -1.81 -0.47 -21.18
N THR A 86 -1.93 -1.16 -22.29
CA THR A 86 -1.11 -2.32 -22.66
C THR A 86 -0.28 -2.05 -23.91
N ASP A 87 -0.16 -0.76 -24.28
CA ASP A 87 0.51 -0.28 -25.50
C ASP A 87 -0.11 -0.84 -26.83
N PHE A 88 -1.39 -1.25 -26.76
CA PHE A 88 -2.17 -1.68 -27.92
C PHE A 88 -3.64 -1.30 -27.77
N LYS A 89 -4.03 -0.24 -28.49
CA LYS A 89 -5.36 0.38 -28.34
C LYS A 89 -6.55 -0.60 -28.46
N PHE A 90 -6.54 -1.50 -29.41
CA PHE A 90 -7.63 -2.46 -29.62
C PHE A 90 -7.83 -3.36 -28.39
N ARG A 91 -6.76 -3.82 -27.78
CA ARG A 91 -6.82 -4.59 -26.53
C ARG A 91 -7.28 -3.74 -25.37
N ASP A 92 -6.78 -2.51 -25.26
CA ASP A 92 -7.17 -1.60 -24.19
C ASP A 92 -8.67 -1.27 -24.23
N ASP A 93 -9.23 -1.09 -25.44
CA ASP A 93 -10.66 -0.87 -25.62
C ASP A 93 -11.47 -2.09 -25.18
N HIS A 94 -11.02 -3.31 -25.52
CA HIS A 94 -11.67 -4.55 -25.07
C HIS A 94 -11.54 -4.75 -23.55
N LEU A 95 -10.38 -4.43 -22.97
CA LEU A 95 -10.21 -4.48 -21.51
C LEU A 95 -11.15 -3.52 -20.77
N ARG A 96 -11.50 -2.36 -21.35
CA ARG A 96 -12.48 -1.42 -20.77
C ARG A 96 -13.94 -1.89 -20.88
N ALA A 97 -14.23 -2.83 -21.80
CA ALA A 97 -15.57 -3.32 -22.06
C ALA A 97 -16.14 -4.20 -20.94
N PRO A 98 -17.46 -4.51 -20.95
CA PRO A 98 -18.12 -5.36 -19.95
C PRO A 98 -17.52 -6.76 -19.78
N ASP A 99 -16.82 -7.29 -20.78
CA ASP A 99 -16.15 -8.58 -20.73
C ASP A 99 -15.01 -8.63 -19.70
N PHE A 100 -14.45 -7.44 -19.34
CA PHE A 100 -13.30 -7.33 -18.44
C PHE A 100 -13.55 -6.32 -17.31
N PHE A 101 -13.06 -5.08 -17.43
CA PHE A 101 -13.12 -4.12 -16.33
C PHE A 101 -14.51 -3.44 -16.21
N ASP A 102 -15.32 -3.42 -17.28
CA ASP A 102 -16.61 -2.73 -17.33
C ASP A 102 -16.52 -1.31 -16.72
N VAL A 103 -15.62 -0.52 -17.27
CA VAL A 103 -15.23 0.77 -16.68
C VAL A 103 -16.37 1.78 -16.62
N ALA A 104 -17.42 1.58 -17.43
CA ALA A 104 -18.63 2.39 -17.38
C ALA A 104 -19.42 2.17 -16.07
N LYS A 105 -19.39 0.95 -15.55
CA LYS A 105 -20.06 0.57 -14.31
C LYS A 105 -19.11 0.61 -13.11
N TYR A 106 -17.85 0.27 -13.31
CA TYR A 106 -16.83 0.16 -12.28
C TYR A 106 -15.62 1.03 -12.63
N PRO A 107 -15.71 2.37 -12.52
CA PRO A 107 -14.69 3.29 -13.00
C PRO A 107 -13.42 3.28 -12.17
N GLU A 108 -13.46 2.70 -10.98
CA GLU A 108 -12.33 2.76 -10.03
C GLU A 108 -11.97 1.38 -9.49
N ILE A 109 -10.66 1.20 -9.28
CA ILE A 109 -10.06 0.11 -8.52
C ILE A 109 -9.51 0.75 -7.26
N THR A 110 -9.79 0.18 -6.08
CA THR A 110 -9.35 0.77 -4.81
C THR A 110 -8.66 -0.23 -3.91
N PHE A 111 -7.71 0.25 -3.13
CA PHE A 111 -7.15 -0.50 -2.00
C PHE A 111 -7.09 0.39 -0.77
N LYS A 112 -7.57 -0.12 0.36
CA LYS A 112 -7.46 0.55 1.66
C LYS A 112 -7.01 -0.44 2.71
N SER A 113 -5.83 -0.20 3.30
CA SER A 113 -5.34 -1.04 4.39
C SER A 113 -6.22 -0.89 5.64
N THR A 114 -6.48 -2.00 6.29
CA THR A 114 -7.09 -2.07 7.62
C THR A 114 -6.04 -2.19 8.71
N ARG A 115 -4.90 -2.80 8.38
CA ARG A 115 -3.74 -2.95 9.27
C ARG A 115 -2.47 -3.27 8.48
N ILE A 116 -1.33 -2.99 9.08
CA ILE A 116 -0.03 -3.46 8.60
C ILE A 116 0.46 -4.55 9.55
N GLU A 117 0.87 -5.68 9.00
CA GLU A 117 1.40 -6.82 9.75
C GLU A 117 2.90 -7.00 9.49
N LYS A 118 3.65 -7.28 10.55
CA LYS A 118 5.03 -7.74 10.42
C LYS A 118 5.05 -9.25 10.18
N ARG A 119 5.74 -9.69 9.13
CA ARG A 119 5.86 -11.12 8.75
C ARG A 119 7.33 -11.50 8.63
N GLY A 120 7.92 -11.88 9.76
CA GLY A 120 9.36 -12.12 9.85
C GLY A 120 10.17 -10.86 9.60
N ALA A 121 10.98 -10.83 8.54
CA ALA A 121 11.75 -9.66 8.11
C ALA A 121 10.99 -8.74 7.15
N ALA A 122 9.80 -9.13 6.68
CA ALA A 122 8.96 -8.39 5.74
C ALA A 122 7.71 -7.83 6.42
N TYR A 123 6.95 -7.01 5.67
CA TYR A 123 5.66 -6.46 6.07
C TYR A 123 4.59 -6.83 5.05
N ALA A 124 3.34 -6.79 5.49
CA ALA A 124 2.19 -6.92 4.61
C ALA A 124 1.10 -5.91 4.99
N ALA A 125 0.52 -5.25 3.98
CA ALA A 125 -0.68 -4.46 4.14
C ALA A 125 -1.89 -5.38 3.96
N VAL A 126 -2.64 -5.59 5.04
CA VAL A 126 -3.93 -6.28 4.98
C VAL A 126 -5.00 -5.23 4.79
N GLY A 127 -5.88 -5.43 3.81
CA GLY A 127 -6.87 -4.42 3.49
C GLY A 127 -7.89 -4.86 2.48
N ILE A 128 -8.84 -3.97 2.21
CA ILE A 128 -9.91 -4.21 1.25
C ILE A 128 -9.45 -3.74 -0.14
N PHE A 129 -9.37 -4.68 -1.05
CA PHE A 129 -9.15 -4.45 -2.47
C PHE A 129 -10.47 -4.58 -3.22
N THR A 130 -10.87 -3.53 -3.93
CA THR A 130 -12.08 -3.52 -4.74
C THR A 130 -11.70 -3.46 -6.20
N LEU A 131 -12.15 -4.45 -6.96
CA LEU A 131 -11.91 -4.59 -8.38
C LEU A 131 -13.20 -5.06 -9.04
N HIS A 132 -13.60 -4.45 -10.17
CA HIS A 132 -14.83 -4.80 -10.90
C HIS A 132 -16.07 -4.87 -10.00
N GLY A 133 -16.17 -3.95 -9.02
CA GLY A 133 -17.26 -3.87 -8.04
C GLY A 133 -17.23 -4.93 -6.93
N VAL A 134 -16.28 -5.86 -6.94
CA VAL A 134 -16.13 -6.90 -5.91
C VAL A 134 -15.06 -6.49 -4.92
N ALA A 135 -15.41 -6.41 -3.63
CA ALA A 135 -14.51 -6.09 -2.54
C ALA A 135 -14.05 -7.37 -1.82
N LYS A 136 -12.74 -7.55 -1.68
CA LYS A 136 -12.14 -8.68 -0.94
C LYS A 136 -11.03 -8.19 -0.03
N GLU A 137 -10.88 -8.80 1.14
CA GLU A 137 -9.68 -8.62 1.94
C GLU A 137 -8.53 -9.36 1.25
N ILE A 138 -7.43 -8.63 1.02
CA ILE A 138 -6.19 -9.21 0.51
C ILE A 138 -5.04 -8.93 1.47
N VAL A 139 -4.00 -9.72 1.34
CA VAL A 139 -2.72 -9.56 2.05
C VAL A 139 -1.68 -9.17 1.02
N LEU A 140 -1.28 -7.91 0.98
CA LEU A 140 -0.32 -7.35 0.04
C LEU A 140 1.07 -7.29 0.70
N PRO A 141 1.99 -8.23 0.41
CA PRO A 141 3.37 -8.14 0.88
C PRO A 141 4.04 -6.92 0.27
N PHE A 142 4.78 -6.17 1.08
CA PHE A 142 5.50 -5.00 0.61
C PHE A 142 6.85 -4.84 1.30
N LYS A 143 7.71 -4.02 0.68
CA LYS A 143 8.99 -3.58 1.20
C LYS A 143 9.08 -2.08 1.11
N VAL A 144 9.56 -1.44 2.16
CA VAL A 144 9.96 -0.03 2.13
C VAL A 144 11.41 0.03 1.66
N ASN A 145 11.66 0.74 0.57
CA ASN A 145 13.00 0.92 0.00
C ASN A 145 13.80 1.99 0.72
N GLY A 146 13.11 2.89 1.44
CA GLY A 146 13.71 3.96 2.22
C GLY A 146 13.13 5.33 1.92
N LYS A 147 13.79 6.35 2.49
CA LYS A 147 13.48 7.77 2.27
C LYS A 147 14.66 8.48 1.65
N SER A 148 14.40 9.49 0.85
CA SER A 148 15.39 10.42 0.31
C SER A 148 14.86 11.84 0.34
N SER A 149 15.75 12.83 0.39
CA SER A 149 15.35 14.23 0.31
C SER A 149 16.02 14.88 -0.89
N PHE A 150 15.22 15.60 -1.69
CA PHE A 150 15.67 16.31 -2.85
C PHE A 150 14.90 17.63 -2.98
N GLN A 151 15.58 18.75 -3.23
CA GLN A 151 15.03 20.10 -3.39
C GLN A 151 14.07 20.53 -2.25
N GLY A 152 14.31 20.07 -1.02
CA GLY A 152 13.48 20.39 0.14
C GLY A 152 12.27 19.48 0.35
N GLU A 153 12.01 18.56 -0.57
CA GLU A 153 10.96 17.55 -0.43
C GLU A 153 11.53 16.23 0.09
N THR A 154 10.75 15.52 0.90
CA THR A 154 11.09 14.16 1.38
C THR A 154 10.25 13.15 0.65
N HIS A 155 10.92 12.18 0.04
CA HIS A 155 10.34 11.10 -0.74
C HIS A 155 10.43 9.79 0.03
N LEU A 156 9.39 8.96 -0.08
CA LEU A 156 9.30 7.61 0.47
C LEU A 156 9.14 6.62 -0.70
N GLY A 157 10.03 5.63 -0.77
CA GLY A 157 9.97 4.57 -1.78
C GLY A 157 9.47 3.24 -1.20
N ALA A 158 8.57 2.57 -1.92
CA ALA A 158 8.07 1.23 -1.57
C ALA A 158 7.80 0.39 -2.82
N GLU A 159 7.88 -0.92 -2.66
CA GLU A 159 7.56 -1.89 -3.70
C GLU A 159 6.68 -3.01 -3.16
N ALA A 160 5.81 -3.56 -4.00
CA ALA A 160 4.95 -4.68 -3.65
C ALA A 160 4.64 -5.53 -4.89
N THR A 161 4.43 -6.84 -4.67
CA THR A 161 3.98 -7.76 -5.71
C THR A 161 2.98 -8.74 -5.11
N ILE A 162 1.89 -8.97 -5.83
CA ILE A 162 0.87 -9.95 -5.45
C ILE A 162 0.32 -10.65 -6.70
N VAL A 163 -0.09 -11.91 -6.54
CA VAL A 163 -0.85 -12.64 -7.56
C VAL A 163 -2.29 -12.77 -7.09
N ILE A 164 -3.23 -12.42 -7.95
CA ILE A 164 -4.67 -12.58 -7.73
C ILE A 164 -5.27 -13.45 -8.82
N ASP A 165 -6.34 -14.18 -8.51
CA ASP A 165 -7.20 -14.81 -9.53
C ASP A 165 -8.27 -13.77 -9.95
N ARG A 166 -8.23 -13.35 -11.23
CA ARG A 166 -9.18 -12.36 -11.77
C ARG A 166 -10.64 -12.80 -11.68
N ARG A 167 -10.89 -14.12 -11.67
CA ARG A 167 -12.24 -14.69 -11.55
C ARG A 167 -12.86 -14.43 -10.19
N ASP A 168 -12.04 -14.29 -9.17
CA ASP A 168 -12.44 -13.89 -7.82
C ASP A 168 -13.11 -12.52 -7.76
N PHE A 169 -12.91 -11.72 -8.80
CA PHE A 169 -13.48 -10.39 -8.99
C PHE A 169 -14.50 -10.34 -10.15
N GLY A 170 -15.01 -11.51 -10.60
CA GLY A 170 -16.03 -11.60 -11.62
C GLY A 170 -15.55 -11.42 -13.06
N MET A 171 -14.25 -11.27 -13.30
CA MET A 171 -13.66 -11.17 -14.64
C MET A 171 -13.41 -12.56 -15.21
N THR A 172 -14.44 -13.17 -15.80
CA THR A 172 -14.45 -14.58 -16.23
C THR A 172 -14.27 -14.80 -17.73
N TRP A 173 -14.28 -13.71 -18.54
CA TRP A 173 -14.12 -13.85 -19.98
C TRP A 173 -12.91 -14.70 -20.37
N ASN A 174 -13.09 -15.62 -21.30
CA ASN A 174 -12.03 -16.42 -21.87
C ASN A 174 -12.45 -17.05 -23.20
N ALA A 175 -11.50 -17.60 -23.93
CA ALA A 175 -11.73 -18.50 -25.05
C ALA A 175 -10.84 -19.74 -24.89
N THR A 176 -11.28 -20.87 -25.45
CA THR A 176 -10.53 -22.13 -25.40
C THR A 176 -9.65 -22.26 -26.64
N LEU A 177 -8.42 -22.69 -26.44
CA LEU A 177 -7.48 -23.00 -27.52
C LEU A 177 -7.83 -24.34 -28.17
N GLU A 178 -7.56 -24.49 -29.47
CA GLU A 178 -7.69 -25.78 -30.17
C GLU A 178 -6.87 -26.89 -29.53
N SER A 179 -5.70 -26.55 -29.00
CA SER A 179 -4.79 -27.45 -28.28
C SER A 179 -5.23 -27.77 -26.83
N GLY A 180 -6.37 -27.22 -26.40
CA GLY A 180 -6.76 -27.18 -24.98
C GLY A 180 -6.06 -26.06 -24.23
N GLY A 181 -6.63 -25.60 -23.13
CA GLY A 181 -6.13 -24.48 -22.36
C GLY A 181 -6.87 -23.18 -22.64
N LEU A 182 -6.46 -22.11 -21.99
CA LEU A 182 -7.15 -20.82 -21.98
C LEU A 182 -6.33 -19.77 -22.74
N VAL A 183 -7.03 -18.89 -23.49
CA VAL A 183 -6.41 -17.75 -24.18
C VAL A 183 -5.82 -16.76 -23.18
N VAL A 184 -6.52 -16.49 -22.07
CA VAL A 184 -6.08 -15.59 -20.99
C VAL A 184 -5.98 -16.36 -19.68
N GLY A 185 -4.85 -16.27 -19.02
CA GLY A 185 -4.63 -16.87 -17.70
C GLY A 185 -5.59 -16.29 -16.64
N ASN A 186 -5.81 -17.08 -15.59
CA ASN A 186 -6.65 -16.62 -14.47
C ASN A 186 -5.82 -15.81 -13.47
N ASP A 187 -4.57 -16.21 -13.26
CA ASP A 187 -3.65 -15.54 -12.36
C ASP A 187 -3.10 -14.28 -13.01
N VAL A 188 -3.24 -13.17 -12.31
CA VAL A 188 -2.72 -11.85 -12.67
C VAL A 188 -1.71 -11.44 -11.63
N THR A 189 -0.46 -11.23 -12.04
CA THR A 189 0.56 -10.64 -11.17
C THR A 189 0.41 -9.12 -11.21
N ILE A 190 0.27 -8.49 -10.04
CA ILE A 190 0.25 -7.04 -9.86
C ILE A 190 1.62 -6.64 -9.32
N GLU A 191 2.26 -5.66 -9.95
CA GLU A 191 3.58 -5.14 -9.61
C GLU A 191 3.47 -3.64 -9.31
N LEU A 192 3.90 -3.23 -8.12
CA LEU A 192 3.81 -1.86 -7.64
C LEU A 192 5.21 -1.33 -7.31
N ASN A 193 5.59 -0.22 -7.94
CA ASN A 193 6.74 0.59 -7.55
C ASN A 193 6.21 1.98 -7.24
N ILE A 194 6.29 2.37 -5.98
CA ILE A 194 5.63 3.56 -5.45
C ILE A 194 6.68 4.53 -4.92
N GLU A 195 6.57 5.76 -5.37
CA GLU A 195 7.20 6.92 -4.77
C GLU A 195 6.11 7.84 -4.22
N ALA A 196 6.31 8.38 -3.03
CA ALA A 196 5.36 9.29 -2.40
C ALA A 196 6.09 10.46 -1.75
N VAL A 197 5.52 11.66 -1.87
CA VAL A 197 6.10 12.91 -1.37
C VAL A 197 5.41 13.33 -0.08
N LYS A 198 6.23 13.69 0.92
CA LYS A 198 5.75 14.16 2.23
C LYS A 198 4.94 15.44 2.09
N LYS A 199 3.82 15.52 2.84
CA LYS A 199 2.89 16.67 2.86
C LYS A 199 2.99 17.42 4.18
#